data_e389d57ebc3f298e27c5668c4e48174f
#
_entry.id   e389d57ebc3f298e27c5668c4e48174f
#
_cell.length_a   1.000
_cell.length_b   1.000
_cell.length_c   1.000
_cell.angle_alpha   90.00
_cell.angle_beta   90.00
_cell.angle_gamma   90.00
#
_symmetry.space_group_name_H-M   'P 1'
#
loop_
_entity.id
_entity.type
_entity.pdbx_description
1 polymer ?
#
loop_
_entity_poly.entity_id
_entity_poly.type
_entity_poly.pdbx_seq_one_letter_code
_entity_poly.pdbx_strand_id
1 'polypeptide(L)'
;MPKTFPFAPKNCTLCPRQCHADRASGRVGFCGAGGTLKAARAALHFWEEPCISGTRGSGTVFFSGCTLKCCFCQNYPISAEGLGKEITVEHLAEIFLDLQAQGAHNINLVTPGQWQPWIIAALDEARAKGLHLPIVCNTGGYETLDSIERWRGHIDIWLADLKYVSSSLSAELSAAPDYFAAAKAGIEAMMAQTGHPVFDTDGILQKGVILRHLALPGHVDDSFAVLDQMAAWNRADPGCFLPSVMSQYTPFYKAADHGIGRRITTYEYRRVVNYAMDLGLTDGYMQQKSSAKEEYTPSFDLTGV
;
A
#
# COMPACT_ATOMS: atom_id res chain seq x y z
N MET A 1 15.66 32.61 6.59
CA MET A 1 16.54 31.67 5.89
C MET A 1 15.67 30.83 4.96
N PRO A 2 16.10 30.52 3.74
CA PRO A 2 15.34 29.60 2.89
C PRO A 2 15.24 28.25 3.61
N LYS A 3 14.02 27.65 3.62
CA LYS A 3 13.83 26.30 4.15
C LYS A 3 14.67 25.35 3.29
N THR A 4 15.58 24.59 3.92
CA THR A 4 16.34 23.52 3.27
C THR A 4 15.56 22.23 3.41
N PHE A 5 15.42 21.45 2.32
CA PHE A 5 14.73 20.17 2.29
C PHE A 5 15.73 19.08 1.87
N PRO A 6 16.56 18.58 2.79
CA PRO A 6 17.74 17.76 2.47
C PRO A 6 17.39 16.44 1.77
N PHE A 7 16.21 15.91 2.01
CA PHE A 7 15.76 14.65 1.40
C PHE A 7 14.92 14.86 0.13
N ALA A 8 14.52 16.09 -0.18
CA ALA A 8 13.62 16.39 -1.27
C ALA A 8 14.35 16.34 -2.63
N PRO A 9 13.84 15.58 -3.61
CA PRO A 9 14.45 15.53 -4.93
C PRO A 9 14.26 16.86 -5.67
N LYS A 10 15.33 17.33 -6.34
CA LYS A 10 15.28 18.47 -7.26
C LYS A 10 14.63 18.13 -8.60
N ASN A 11 14.62 16.83 -8.94
CA ASN A 11 14.03 16.27 -10.14
C ASN A 11 13.36 14.94 -9.75
N CYS A 12 12.06 14.99 -9.40
CA CYS A 12 11.39 13.84 -8.79
C CYS A 12 11.06 12.75 -9.80
N THR A 13 11.68 11.58 -9.62
CA THR A 13 11.45 10.34 -10.38
C THR A 13 11.15 9.15 -9.46
N LEU A 14 10.63 9.41 -8.24
CA LEU A 14 10.40 8.38 -7.21
C LEU A 14 9.32 7.34 -7.58
N CYS A 15 8.45 7.66 -8.54
CA CYS A 15 7.37 6.77 -8.96
C CYS A 15 7.19 6.81 -10.48
N PRO A 16 6.38 5.92 -11.09
CA PRO A 16 6.17 5.87 -12.54
C PRO A 16 5.62 7.17 -13.15
N ARG A 17 5.05 8.07 -12.34
CA ARG A 17 4.62 9.40 -12.81
C ARG A 17 5.77 10.24 -13.37
N GLN A 18 6.97 10.07 -12.87
CA GLN A 18 8.17 10.83 -13.28
C GLN A 18 7.86 12.30 -13.54
N CYS A 19 7.17 12.93 -12.57
CA CYS A 19 6.64 14.29 -12.73
C CYS A 19 7.71 15.39 -12.74
N HIS A 20 8.97 15.04 -12.45
CA HIS A 20 10.13 15.92 -12.44
C HIS A 20 9.98 17.19 -11.59
N ALA A 21 9.09 17.15 -10.59
CA ALA A 21 8.90 18.27 -9.68
C ALA A 21 10.17 18.55 -8.87
N ASP A 22 10.56 19.82 -8.80
CA ASP A 22 11.61 20.29 -7.89
C ASP A 22 11.03 20.47 -6.48
N ARG A 23 10.95 19.37 -5.75
CA ARG A 23 10.42 19.35 -4.38
C ARG A 23 11.34 20.06 -3.39
N ALA A 24 12.64 20.15 -3.71
CA ALA A 24 13.61 20.88 -2.89
C ALA A 24 13.36 22.40 -2.92
N SER A 25 12.72 22.94 -3.97
CA SER A 25 12.25 24.32 -4.01
C SER A 25 10.85 24.54 -3.46
N GLY A 26 10.20 23.49 -2.89
CA GLY A 26 8.85 23.52 -2.38
C GLY A 26 7.75 23.26 -3.43
N ARG A 27 8.10 22.89 -4.66
CA ARG A 27 7.10 22.50 -5.67
C ARG A 27 6.51 21.14 -5.29
N VAL A 28 5.22 20.96 -5.54
CA VAL A 28 4.54 19.70 -5.31
C VAL A 28 4.48 18.88 -6.60
N GLY A 29 4.63 17.55 -6.46
CA GLY A 29 4.45 16.60 -7.54
C GLY A 29 2.98 16.25 -7.77
N PHE A 30 2.71 15.36 -8.74
CA PHE A 30 1.37 14.79 -8.99
C PHE A 30 0.73 14.20 -7.71
N CYS A 31 1.54 13.56 -6.88
CA CYS A 31 1.12 12.95 -5.61
C CYS A 31 0.71 13.95 -4.52
N GLY A 32 0.89 15.26 -4.72
CA GLY A 32 0.67 16.29 -3.70
C GLY A 32 1.81 16.43 -2.68
N ALA A 33 2.90 15.66 -2.82
CA ALA A 33 4.04 15.73 -1.91
C ALA A 33 5.00 16.87 -2.28
N GLY A 34 5.31 17.70 -1.30
CA GLY A 34 6.29 18.80 -1.37
C GLY A 34 7.65 18.44 -0.75
N GLY A 35 8.33 19.43 -0.18
CA GLY A 35 9.65 19.30 0.42
C GLY A 35 9.67 18.74 1.85
N THR A 36 8.55 18.79 2.58
CA THR A 36 8.44 18.34 3.98
C THR A 36 7.59 17.09 4.07
N LEU A 37 8.09 16.08 4.82
CA LEU A 37 7.37 14.85 5.11
C LEU A 37 6.03 15.15 5.80
N LYS A 38 4.96 14.45 5.39
CA LYS A 38 3.62 14.68 5.91
C LYS A 38 2.93 13.35 6.24
N ALA A 39 2.46 13.22 7.48
CA ALA A 39 1.69 12.08 7.94
C ALA A 39 0.35 12.53 8.54
N ALA A 40 -0.63 11.64 8.52
CA ALA A 40 -2.00 11.96 8.94
C ALA A 40 -2.46 11.16 10.16
N ARG A 41 -1.81 10.04 10.46
CA ARG A 41 -2.11 9.21 11.62
C ARG A 41 -0.99 8.21 11.87
N ALA A 42 -0.71 7.94 13.14
CA ALA A 42 0.13 6.84 13.58
C ALA A 42 -0.51 6.15 14.79
N ALA A 43 -0.90 4.87 14.67
CA ALA A 43 -1.56 4.13 15.74
C ALA A 43 -1.56 2.63 15.45
N LEU A 44 -1.87 1.82 16.46
CA LEU A 44 -2.17 0.40 16.26
C LEU A 44 -3.42 0.24 15.41
N HIS A 45 -3.33 -0.60 14.38
CA HIS A 45 -4.41 -0.92 13.45
C HIS A 45 -4.65 -2.43 13.41
N PHE A 46 -5.93 -2.84 13.48
CA PHE A 46 -6.30 -4.24 13.68
C PHE A 46 -7.03 -4.86 12.47
N TRP A 47 -7.07 -4.15 11.34
CA TRP A 47 -7.92 -4.49 10.20
C TRP A 47 -7.15 -4.81 8.91
N GLU A 48 -5.83 -5.02 9.00
CA GLU A 48 -5.07 -5.62 7.91
C GLU A 48 -5.24 -7.14 7.91
N GLU A 49 -4.62 -7.84 6.99
CA GLU A 49 -4.65 -9.30 6.95
C GLU A 49 -4.26 -9.91 8.31
N PRO A 50 -4.88 -11.04 8.71
CA PRO A 50 -4.66 -11.64 10.03
C PRO A 50 -3.19 -11.86 10.40
N CYS A 51 -2.35 -12.21 9.42
CA CYS A 51 -0.92 -12.40 9.64
C CYS A 51 -0.11 -11.09 9.78
N ILE A 52 -0.73 -9.93 9.52
CA ILE A 52 -0.14 -8.60 9.72
C ILE A 52 -0.60 -8.01 11.05
N SER A 53 -1.91 -7.94 11.27
CA SER A 53 -2.49 -7.34 12.48
C SER A 53 -2.39 -8.24 13.71
N GLY A 54 -2.52 -9.55 13.55
CA GLY A 54 -2.53 -10.48 14.66
C GLY A 54 -3.46 -10.08 15.79
N THR A 55 -3.04 -10.31 17.03
CA THR A 55 -3.81 -9.94 18.23
C THR A 55 -3.38 -8.60 18.84
N ARG A 56 -2.18 -8.11 18.54
CA ARG A 56 -1.63 -6.88 19.11
C ARG A 56 -1.73 -5.67 18.18
N GLY A 57 -2.14 -5.89 16.93
CA GLY A 57 -2.26 -4.85 15.91
C GLY A 57 -0.95 -4.57 15.16
N SER A 58 -1.09 -3.91 14.03
CA SER A 58 -0.02 -3.39 13.19
C SER A 58 0.25 -1.93 13.57
N GLY A 59 1.50 -1.55 13.81
CA GLY A 59 1.90 -0.17 14.08
C GLY A 59 1.87 0.65 12.81
N THR A 60 0.71 1.20 12.46
CA THR A 60 0.44 1.75 11.14
C THR A 60 0.64 3.25 11.09
N VAL A 61 1.43 3.72 10.12
CA VAL A 61 1.64 5.14 9.81
C VAL A 61 1.04 5.45 8.44
N PHE A 62 0.06 6.36 8.41
CA PHE A 62 -0.62 6.83 7.20
C PHE A 62 0.03 8.11 6.68
N PHE A 63 0.63 8.05 5.51
CA PHE A 63 1.26 9.20 4.87
C PHE A 63 0.31 9.96 3.96
N SER A 64 0.47 11.29 3.90
CA SER A 64 -0.33 12.15 3.03
C SER A 64 0.19 12.14 1.59
N GLY A 65 -0.73 12.29 0.64
CA GLY A 65 -0.46 12.19 -0.78
C GLY A 65 -0.45 10.75 -1.28
N CYS A 66 -0.54 10.58 -2.61
CA CYS A 66 -0.51 9.26 -3.25
C CYS A 66 -0.08 9.38 -4.70
N THR A 67 0.71 8.42 -5.19
CA THR A 67 1.15 8.34 -6.60
C THR A 67 0.00 7.97 -7.54
N LEU A 68 -1.06 7.36 -7.03
CA LEU A 68 -2.34 7.12 -7.70
C LEU A 68 -3.37 8.19 -7.29
N LYS A 69 -4.42 8.37 -8.07
CA LYS A 69 -5.55 9.26 -7.78
C LYS A 69 -6.86 8.48 -7.94
N CYS A 70 -6.96 7.35 -7.21
CA CYS A 70 -8.14 6.49 -7.30
C CYS A 70 -9.41 7.26 -6.95
N CYS A 71 -10.38 7.28 -7.86
CA CYS A 71 -11.67 7.97 -7.67
C CYS A 71 -12.52 7.36 -6.54
N PHE A 72 -12.18 6.15 -6.10
CA PHE A 72 -12.87 5.40 -5.04
C PHE A 72 -12.04 5.24 -3.77
N CYS A 73 -10.98 6.03 -3.59
CA CYS A 73 -10.07 5.86 -2.46
C CYS A 73 -10.79 6.11 -1.12
N GLN A 74 -10.82 5.11 -0.25
CA GLN A 74 -11.36 5.28 1.12
C GLN A 74 -10.54 6.28 1.95
N ASN A 75 -9.23 6.36 1.66
CA ASN A 75 -8.30 7.29 2.31
C ASN A 75 -8.18 8.63 1.56
N TYR A 76 -9.22 9.04 0.80
CA TYR A 76 -9.17 10.25 -0.03
C TYR A 76 -8.83 11.55 0.74
N PRO A 77 -9.21 11.74 2.01
CA PRO A 77 -8.83 12.95 2.74
C PRO A 77 -7.31 13.13 2.82
N ILE A 78 -6.57 12.03 3.00
CA ILE A 78 -5.11 12.07 3.08
C ILE A 78 -4.44 11.92 1.72
N SER A 79 -4.96 11.06 0.83
CA SER A 79 -4.32 10.71 -0.44
C SER A 79 -4.58 11.75 -1.55
N ALA A 80 -5.79 12.35 -1.60
CA ALA A 80 -6.20 13.30 -2.63
C ALA A 80 -6.29 14.73 -2.12
N GLU A 81 -6.82 14.96 -0.91
CA GLU A 81 -7.03 16.28 -0.32
C GLU A 81 -5.85 16.75 0.53
N GLY A 82 -4.89 15.84 0.82
CA GLY A 82 -3.61 16.18 1.44
C GLY A 82 -3.72 16.54 2.93
N LEU A 83 -4.77 16.06 3.62
CA LEU A 83 -4.86 16.15 5.07
C LEU A 83 -3.64 15.50 5.72
N GLY A 84 -3.08 16.14 6.75
CA GLY A 84 -1.96 15.61 7.51
C GLY A 84 -1.10 16.74 8.08
N LYS A 85 -0.17 16.38 8.95
CA LYS A 85 0.76 17.27 9.64
C LYS A 85 2.17 17.08 9.10
N GLU A 86 2.91 18.17 8.93
CA GLU A 86 4.34 18.13 8.64
C GLU A 86 5.10 17.62 9.86
N ILE A 87 5.95 16.64 9.64
CA ILE A 87 6.81 16.05 10.68
C ILE A 87 8.27 15.97 10.20
N THR A 88 9.20 15.88 11.15
CA THR A 88 10.62 15.68 10.84
C THR A 88 10.95 14.20 10.72
N VAL A 89 12.13 13.89 10.20
CA VAL A 89 12.68 12.52 10.13
C VAL A 89 12.86 11.95 11.53
N GLU A 90 13.39 12.75 12.45
CA GLU A 90 13.61 12.39 13.85
C GLU A 90 12.29 12.04 14.55
N HIS A 91 11.25 12.86 14.33
CA HIS A 91 9.94 12.61 14.92
C HIS A 91 9.29 11.34 14.32
N LEU A 92 9.48 11.07 13.02
CA LEU A 92 9.02 9.81 12.43
C LEU A 92 9.76 8.60 13.04
N ALA A 93 11.05 8.71 13.32
CA ALA A 93 11.80 7.65 13.99
C ALA A 93 11.28 7.41 15.43
N GLU A 94 10.92 8.46 16.16
CA GLU A 94 10.28 8.36 17.48
C GLU A 94 8.92 7.65 17.38
N ILE A 95 8.09 8.00 16.40
CA ILE A 95 6.79 7.34 16.14
C ILE A 95 6.98 5.82 15.95
N PHE A 96 7.98 5.38 15.19
CA PHE A 96 8.24 3.95 15.00
C PHE A 96 8.60 3.25 16.31
N LEU A 97 9.42 3.87 17.14
CA LEU A 97 9.81 3.34 18.45
C LEU A 97 8.62 3.29 19.43
N ASP A 98 7.77 4.31 19.40
CA ASP A 98 6.57 4.37 20.24
C ASP A 98 5.56 3.29 19.85
N LEU A 99 5.36 3.03 18.55
CA LEU A 99 4.51 1.94 18.08
C LEU A 99 5.08 0.56 18.47
N GLN A 100 6.40 0.41 18.44
CA GLN A 100 7.06 -0.80 18.95
C GLN A 100 6.84 -0.94 20.46
N ALA A 101 6.99 0.12 21.24
CA ALA A 101 6.76 0.12 22.69
C ALA A 101 5.31 -0.20 23.07
N GLN A 102 4.34 0.16 22.21
CA GLN A 102 2.93 -0.23 22.35
C GLN A 102 2.67 -1.71 22.05
N GLY A 103 3.68 -2.46 21.60
CA GLY A 103 3.59 -3.89 21.35
C GLY A 103 3.11 -4.28 19.97
N ALA A 104 3.19 -3.40 18.98
CA ALA A 104 2.86 -3.71 17.58
C ALA A 104 3.59 -4.96 17.08
N HIS A 105 2.97 -5.71 16.16
CA HIS A 105 3.64 -6.83 15.50
C HIS A 105 4.66 -6.40 14.44
N ASN A 106 4.45 -5.25 13.83
CA ASN A 106 5.26 -4.68 12.75
C ASN A 106 5.06 -3.16 12.68
N ILE A 107 5.87 -2.48 11.86
CA ILE A 107 5.62 -1.09 11.44
C ILE A 107 5.08 -1.12 10.02
N ASN A 108 3.86 -0.63 9.82
CA ASN A 108 3.16 -0.64 8.53
C ASN A 108 3.10 0.77 7.93
N LEU A 109 3.80 0.95 6.83
CA LEU A 109 3.93 2.20 6.11
C LEU A 109 2.87 2.27 5.00
N VAL A 110 1.78 3.03 5.23
CA VAL A 110 0.69 3.13 4.25
C VAL A 110 0.95 4.24 3.25
N THR A 111 1.06 3.86 1.98
CA THR A 111 1.35 4.75 0.84
C THR A 111 2.65 5.55 1.04
N PRO A 112 3.81 4.89 1.25
CA PRO A 112 5.05 5.56 1.62
C PRO A 112 5.86 6.08 0.41
N GLY A 113 5.63 5.61 -0.81
CA GLY A 113 6.51 5.75 -1.97
C GLY A 113 6.94 7.19 -2.27
N GLN A 114 6.03 8.18 -2.15
CA GLN A 114 6.35 9.58 -2.36
C GLN A 114 7.23 10.19 -1.26
N TRP A 115 7.39 9.52 -0.12
CA TRP A 115 8.19 9.96 1.01
C TRP A 115 9.42 9.07 1.29
N GLN A 116 9.75 8.18 0.36
CA GLN A 116 10.81 7.18 0.50
C GLN A 116 12.11 7.71 1.09
N PRO A 117 12.75 8.81 0.63
CA PRO A 117 14.02 9.25 1.17
C PRO A 117 13.96 9.65 2.66
N TRP A 118 12.85 10.26 3.10
CA TRP A 118 12.65 10.64 4.50
C TRP A 118 12.41 9.41 5.38
N ILE A 119 11.62 8.46 4.87
CA ILE A 119 11.26 7.25 5.62
C ILE A 119 12.48 6.35 5.78
N ILE A 120 13.32 6.19 4.76
CA ILE A 120 14.57 5.44 4.87
C ILE A 120 15.44 6.03 5.96
N ALA A 121 15.66 7.35 5.97
CA ALA A 121 16.44 8.02 7.00
C ALA A 121 15.85 7.82 8.42
N ALA A 122 14.52 7.88 8.55
CA ALA A 122 13.85 7.63 9.84
C ALA A 122 13.97 6.17 10.30
N LEU A 123 13.89 5.20 9.37
CA LEU A 123 14.09 3.79 9.68
C LEU A 123 15.54 3.52 10.14
N ASP A 124 16.54 4.11 9.47
CA ASP A 124 17.95 3.98 9.87
C ASP A 124 18.19 4.55 11.27
N GLU A 125 17.62 5.72 11.56
CA GLU A 125 17.70 6.33 12.88
C GLU A 125 16.98 5.50 13.95
N ALA A 126 15.76 5.02 13.67
CA ALA A 126 15.02 4.19 14.60
C ALA A 126 15.71 2.84 14.87
N ARG A 127 16.28 2.22 13.84
CA ARG A 127 17.06 0.97 13.98
C ARG A 127 18.31 1.19 14.85
N ALA A 128 19.02 2.29 14.68
CA ALA A 128 20.14 2.67 15.55
C ALA A 128 19.72 2.85 17.01
N LYS A 129 18.45 3.19 17.26
CA LYS A 129 17.84 3.35 18.60
C LYS A 129 17.11 2.09 19.10
N GLY A 130 17.17 0.96 18.37
CA GLY A 130 16.63 -0.32 18.82
C GLY A 130 15.32 -0.76 18.18
N LEU A 131 14.88 -0.17 17.07
CA LEU A 131 13.78 -0.69 16.26
C LEU A 131 14.17 -2.06 15.66
N HIS A 132 13.39 -3.10 15.96
CA HIS A 132 13.65 -4.47 15.52
C HIS A 132 12.43 -5.15 14.89
N LEU A 133 11.28 -4.49 14.87
CA LEU A 133 10.07 -5.02 14.23
C LEU A 133 10.22 -5.11 12.72
N PRO A 134 9.54 -6.09 12.07
CA PRO A 134 9.43 -6.13 10.62
C PRO A 134 8.77 -4.87 10.06
N ILE A 135 9.22 -4.42 8.91
CA ILE A 135 8.68 -3.24 8.22
C ILE A 135 7.82 -3.68 7.05
N VAL A 136 6.56 -3.25 7.05
CA VAL A 136 5.58 -3.50 6.00
C VAL A 136 5.46 -2.26 5.10
N CYS A 137 5.61 -2.43 3.80
CA CYS A 137 5.28 -1.42 2.80
C CYS A 137 3.91 -1.70 2.19
N ASN A 138 2.90 -0.95 2.61
CA ASN A 138 1.53 -1.04 2.10
C ASN A 138 1.36 -0.07 0.93
N THR A 139 1.40 -0.60 -0.30
CA THR A 139 1.47 0.16 -1.54
C THR A 139 0.38 -0.21 -2.52
N GLY A 140 -0.04 0.77 -3.33
CA GLY A 140 -0.94 0.54 -4.46
C GLY A 140 -0.31 -0.21 -5.65
N GLY A 141 0.93 -0.70 -5.52
CA GLY A 141 1.66 -1.44 -6.56
C GLY A 141 2.29 -0.57 -7.65
N TYR A 142 2.02 0.73 -7.67
CA TYR A 142 2.50 1.64 -8.72
C TYR A 142 3.86 2.23 -8.34
N GLU A 143 4.91 1.40 -8.45
CA GLU A 143 6.28 1.70 -8.06
C GLU A 143 7.24 1.53 -9.26
N THR A 144 8.40 2.21 -9.24
CA THR A 144 9.49 1.95 -10.19
C THR A 144 10.44 0.89 -9.64
N LEU A 145 11.15 0.19 -10.52
CA LEU A 145 12.19 -0.76 -10.11
C LEU A 145 13.28 -0.08 -9.26
N ASP A 146 13.66 1.15 -9.61
CA ASP A 146 14.60 1.95 -8.82
C ASP A 146 14.08 2.28 -7.41
N SER A 147 12.77 2.53 -7.28
CA SER A 147 12.15 2.75 -5.96
C SER A 147 12.21 1.48 -5.13
N ILE A 148 11.86 0.33 -5.71
CA ILE A 148 11.89 -0.96 -5.01
C ILE A 148 13.33 -1.31 -4.60
N GLU A 149 14.32 -1.07 -5.48
CA GLU A 149 15.72 -1.31 -5.14
C GLU A 149 16.21 -0.43 -3.98
N ARG A 150 15.80 0.84 -3.93
CA ARG A 150 16.13 1.73 -2.79
C ARG A 150 15.52 1.28 -1.46
N TRP A 151 14.42 0.52 -1.49
CA TRP A 151 13.83 -0.08 -0.28
C TRP A 151 14.58 -1.34 0.21
N ARG A 152 15.53 -1.87 -0.57
CA ARG A 152 16.28 -3.07 -0.20
C ARG A 152 16.93 -2.93 1.17
N GLY A 153 16.71 -3.92 2.04
CA GLY A 153 17.20 -3.93 3.41
C GLY A 153 16.40 -3.07 4.40
N HIS A 154 15.37 -2.32 3.93
CA HIS A 154 14.47 -1.55 4.78
C HIS A 154 13.09 -2.17 4.91
N ILE A 155 12.60 -2.84 3.87
CA ILE A 155 11.28 -3.49 3.84
C ILE A 155 11.45 -5.00 3.97
N ASP A 156 10.70 -5.59 4.88
CA ASP A 156 10.62 -7.03 5.11
C ASP A 156 9.38 -7.64 4.45
N ILE A 157 8.27 -6.91 4.45
CA ILE A 157 6.98 -7.37 3.93
C ILE A 157 6.44 -6.35 2.93
N TRP A 158 6.10 -6.81 1.73
CA TRP A 158 5.35 -6.04 0.78
C TRP A 158 3.87 -6.40 0.87
N LEU A 159 3.03 -5.43 1.20
CA LEU A 159 1.57 -5.52 1.14
C LEU A 159 1.14 -4.72 -0.09
N ALA A 160 1.18 -5.39 -1.25
CA ALA A 160 1.04 -4.75 -2.56
C ALA A 160 -0.34 -5.02 -3.17
N ASP A 161 -0.93 -4.00 -3.80
CA ASP A 161 -2.14 -4.19 -4.57
C ASP A 161 -1.81 -4.47 -6.05
N LEU A 162 -2.50 -5.43 -6.66
CA LEU A 162 -2.65 -5.57 -8.10
C LEU A 162 -4.09 -5.21 -8.47
N LYS A 163 -4.29 -3.93 -8.86
CA LYS A 163 -5.65 -3.38 -8.97
C LYS A 163 -6.33 -3.70 -10.29
N TYR A 164 -5.59 -3.61 -11.40
CA TYR A 164 -6.11 -3.68 -12.77
C TYR A 164 -5.14 -4.36 -13.72
N VAL A 165 -5.69 -4.97 -14.77
CA VAL A 165 -4.96 -5.32 -16.00
C VAL A 165 -5.35 -4.34 -17.11
N SER A 166 -6.59 -3.91 -17.17
CA SER A 166 -7.09 -2.99 -18.19
C SER A 166 -6.49 -1.60 -18.06
N SER A 167 -5.79 -1.14 -19.12
CA SER A 167 -5.21 0.20 -19.22
C SER A 167 -6.29 1.30 -19.23
N SER A 168 -7.44 1.06 -19.89
CA SER A 168 -8.55 1.99 -19.91
C SER A 168 -9.17 2.15 -18.53
N LEU A 169 -9.37 1.04 -17.80
CA LEU A 169 -9.93 1.04 -16.46
C LEU A 169 -8.99 1.73 -15.47
N SER A 170 -7.70 1.43 -15.52
CA SER A 170 -6.71 2.07 -14.64
C SER A 170 -6.52 3.55 -14.94
N ALA A 171 -6.64 3.96 -16.21
CA ALA A 171 -6.65 5.38 -16.60
C ALA A 171 -7.85 6.11 -16.01
N GLU A 172 -9.05 5.53 -16.13
CA GLU A 172 -10.29 6.11 -15.63
C GLU A 172 -10.33 6.17 -14.10
N LEU A 173 -10.10 5.03 -13.43
CA LEU A 173 -10.33 4.91 -11.99
C LEU A 173 -9.14 5.38 -11.14
N SER A 174 -7.91 5.42 -11.68
CA SER A 174 -6.68 5.75 -10.91
C SER A 174 -5.74 6.70 -11.65
N ALA A 175 -6.15 7.28 -12.77
CA ALA A 175 -5.36 8.17 -13.63
C ALA A 175 -3.99 7.58 -14.03
N ALA A 176 -3.87 6.26 -14.20
CA ALA A 176 -2.61 5.53 -14.44
C ALA A 176 -2.77 4.53 -15.59
N PRO A 177 -2.73 4.95 -16.88
CA PRO A 177 -2.92 4.06 -18.02
C PRO A 177 -1.82 2.99 -18.14
N ASP A 178 -0.67 3.22 -17.56
CA ASP A 178 0.51 2.35 -17.51
C ASP A 178 0.58 1.48 -16.23
N TYR A 179 -0.49 1.48 -15.43
CA TYR A 179 -0.52 0.84 -14.10
C TYR A 179 -0.08 -0.61 -14.15
N PHE A 180 -0.66 -1.42 -15.05
CA PHE A 180 -0.39 -2.86 -15.05
C PHE A 180 1.07 -3.18 -15.38
N ALA A 181 1.67 -2.50 -16.34
CA ALA A 181 3.07 -2.71 -16.71
C ALA A 181 4.00 -2.38 -15.53
N ALA A 182 3.77 -1.25 -14.85
CA ALA A 182 4.55 -0.84 -13.69
C ALA A 182 4.33 -1.79 -12.49
N ALA A 183 3.07 -2.12 -12.18
CA ALA A 183 2.73 -2.99 -11.07
C ALA A 183 3.27 -4.41 -11.25
N LYS A 184 3.15 -4.97 -12.47
CA LYS A 184 3.68 -6.29 -12.79
C LYS A 184 5.18 -6.37 -12.55
N ALA A 185 5.95 -5.48 -13.16
CA ALA A 185 7.40 -5.45 -12.99
C ALA A 185 7.80 -5.19 -11.52
N GLY A 186 7.08 -4.29 -10.85
CA GLY A 186 7.31 -3.96 -9.45
C GLY A 186 7.06 -5.15 -8.51
N ILE A 187 5.95 -5.85 -8.66
CA ILE A 187 5.61 -7.01 -7.83
C ILE A 187 6.61 -8.15 -8.04
N GLU A 188 7.04 -8.39 -9.28
CA GLU A 188 8.11 -9.37 -9.58
C GLU A 188 9.41 -9.01 -8.84
N ALA A 189 9.78 -7.73 -8.82
CA ALA A 189 10.95 -7.25 -8.07
C ALA A 189 10.75 -7.35 -6.54
N MET A 190 9.54 -7.10 -6.02
CA MET A 190 9.22 -7.26 -4.60
C MET A 190 9.35 -8.72 -4.16
N MET A 191 8.81 -9.67 -4.92
CA MET A 191 8.97 -11.11 -4.68
C MET A 191 10.44 -11.54 -4.71
N ALA A 192 11.19 -11.08 -5.71
CA ALA A 192 12.62 -11.35 -5.80
C ALA A 192 13.43 -10.76 -4.64
N GLN A 193 12.99 -9.63 -4.07
CA GLN A 193 13.66 -8.95 -2.97
C GLN A 193 13.44 -9.64 -1.63
N THR A 194 12.21 -10.06 -1.33
CA THR A 194 11.84 -10.64 -0.03
C THR A 194 11.81 -12.17 -0.02
N GLY A 195 11.68 -12.81 -1.19
CA GLY A 195 11.52 -14.26 -1.26
C GLY A 195 10.16 -14.74 -0.76
N HIS A 196 10.06 -16.04 -0.48
CA HIS A 196 8.84 -16.67 -0.01
C HIS A 196 8.39 -16.14 1.37
N PRO A 197 7.08 -16.18 1.68
CA PRO A 197 6.54 -15.82 2.97
C PRO A 197 7.16 -16.64 4.12
N VAL A 198 7.58 -15.94 5.15
CA VAL A 198 8.14 -16.54 6.38
C VAL A 198 7.31 -16.06 7.57
N PHE A 199 6.84 -17.00 8.39
CA PHE A 199 6.02 -16.72 9.57
C PHE A 199 6.80 -17.04 10.85
N ASP A 200 6.47 -16.36 11.93
CA ASP A 200 6.90 -16.75 13.26
C ASP A 200 6.00 -17.86 13.83
N THR A 201 6.29 -18.28 15.07
CA THR A 201 5.55 -19.35 15.77
C THR A 201 4.08 -18.99 16.06
N ASP A 202 3.74 -17.71 16.05
CA ASP A 202 2.38 -17.22 16.30
C ASP A 202 1.59 -17.02 15.00
N GLY A 203 2.20 -17.37 13.84
CA GLY A 203 1.59 -17.19 12.51
C GLY A 203 1.60 -15.76 12.02
N ILE A 204 2.45 -14.90 12.57
CA ILE A 204 2.64 -13.51 12.11
C ILE A 204 3.72 -13.50 11.04
N LEU A 205 3.40 -12.84 9.92
CA LEU A 205 4.32 -12.72 8.79
C LEU A 205 5.53 -11.87 9.18
N GLN A 206 6.72 -12.40 8.92
CA GLN A 206 8.00 -11.75 9.19
C GLN A 206 8.66 -11.25 7.91
N LYS A 207 8.38 -11.89 6.77
CA LYS A 207 8.99 -11.57 5.48
C LYS A 207 8.12 -12.11 4.34
N GLY A 208 8.15 -11.44 3.19
CA GLY A 208 7.47 -11.93 1.98
C GLY A 208 6.54 -10.90 1.34
N VAL A 209 5.66 -11.38 0.46
CA VAL A 209 4.69 -10.55 -0.26
C VAL A 209 3.28 -11.03 0.04
N ILE A 210 2.39 -10.11 0.39
CA ILE A 210 0.94 -10.30 0.29
C ILE A 210 0.47 -9.53 -0.93
N LEU A 211 -0.15 -10.23 -1.87
CA LEU A 211 -0.65 -9.62 -3.09
C LEU A 211 -2.17 -9.50 -3.04
N ARG A 212 -2.64 -8.27 -2.99
CA ARG A 212 -4.05 -7.94 -2.80
C ARG A 212 -4.74 -7.59 -4.11
N HIS A 213 -5.97 -8.07 -4.27
CA HIS A 213 -6.88 -7.62 -5.31
C HIS A 213 -8.24 -7.24 -4.73
N LEU A 214 -8.67 -5.99 -4.96
CA LEU A 214 -9.99 -5.50 -4.57
C LEU A 214 -10.95 -5.65 -5.76
N ALA A 215 -11.92 -6.55 -5.63
CA ALA A 215 -12.94 -6.74 -6.65
C ALA A 215 -13.88 -5.52 -6.73
N LEU A 216 -14.02 -4.93 -7.93
CA LEU A 216 -14.83 -3.75 -8.16
C LEU A 216 -16.19 -4.11 -8.81
N PRO A 217 -17.27 -3.40 -8.45
CA PRO A 217 -18.59 -3.66 -9.03
C PRO A 217 -18.60 -3.35 -10.53
N GLY A 218 -19.13 -4.29 -11.33
CA GLY A 218 -19.21 -4.15 -12.79
C GLY A 218 -17.92 -4.52 -13.55
N HIS A 219 -16.81 -4.82 -12.85
CA HIS A 219 -15.51 -5.07 -13.47
C HIS A 219 -14.94 -6.47 -13.16
N VAL A 220 -15.82 -7.47 -13.10
CA VAL A 220 -15.45 -8.86 -12.78
C VAL A 220 -14.46 -9.44 -13.80
N ASP A 221 -14.60 -9.07 -15.08
CA ASP A 221 -13.72 -9.59 -16.13
C ASP A 221 -12.27 -9.06 -16.00
N ASP A 222 -12.08 -7.82 -15.53
CA ASP A 222 -10.74 -7.32 -15.20
C ASP A 222 -10.18 -8.02 -13.94
N SER A 223 -11.04 -8.33 -12.95
CA SER A 223 -10.65 -9.16 -11.82
C SER A 223 -10.17 -10.55 -12.25
N PHE A 224 -10.80 -11.18 -13.25
CA PHE A 224 -10.32 -12.44 -13.80
C PHE A 224 -8.93 -12.30 -14.42
N ALA A 225 -8.71 -11.27 -15.22
CA ALA A 225 -7.38 -11.01 -15.80
C ALA A 225 -6.29 -10.77 -14.74
N VAL A 226 -6.64 -10.10 -13.64
CA VAL A 226 -5.73 -9.94 -12.48
C VAL A 226 -5.41 -11.30 -11.85
N LEU A 227 -6.42 -12.13 -11.61
CA LEU A 227 -6.24 -13.46 -11.03
C LEU A 227 -5.46 -14.39 -11.96
N ASP A 228 -5.64 -14.30 -13.28
CA ASP A 228 -4.82 -15.03 -14.27
C ASP A 228 -3.33 -14.69 -14.14
N GLN A 229 -3.01 -13.41 -13.96
CA GLN A 229 -1.63 -12.98 -13.74
C GLN A 229 -1.07 -13.51 -12.41
N MET A 230 -1.86 -13.44 -11.33
CA MET A 230 -1.48 -14.00 -10.02
C MET A 230 -1.23 -15.52 -10.13
N ALA A 231 -2.14 -16.23 -10.79
CA ALA A 231 -2.00 -17.67 -11.01
C ALA A 231 -0.78 -18.02 -11.90
N ALA A 232 -0.44 -17.17 -12.87
CA ALA A 232 0.75 -17.37 -13.68
C ALA A 232 2.02 -17.31 -12.83
N TRP A 233 2.13 -16.37 -11.90
CA TRP A 233 3.25 -16.30 -10.95
C TRP A 233 3.26 -17.50 -10.00
N ASN A 234 2.11 -17.85 -9.41
CA ASN A 234 2.02 -18.99 -8.49
C ASN A 234 2.34 -20.34 -9.18
N ARG A 235 2.03 -20.50 -10.47
CA ARG A 235 2.43 -21.68 -11.23
C ARG A 235 3.94 -21.73 -11.53
N ALA A 236 4.55 -20.56 -11.74
CA ALA A 236 6.00 -20.47 -12.02
C ALA A 236 6.83 -20.71 -10.76
N ASP A 237 6.37 -20.23 -9.62
CA ASP A 237 7.01 -20.39 -8.30
C ASP A 237 5.94 -20.53 -7.21
N PRO A 238 5.50 -21.77 -6.89
CA PRO A 238 4.42 -22.00 -5.95
C PRO A 238 4.68 -21.44 -4.56
N GLY A 239 3.76 -20.61 -4.06
CA GLY A 239 3.87 -19.99 -2.74
C GLY A 239 4.79 -18.75 -2.69
N CYS A 240 5.18 -18.17 -3.82
CA CYS A 240 6.02 -16.97 -3.86
C CYS A 240 5.34 -15.71 -3.28
N PHE A 241 4.04 -15.74 -3.05
CA PHE A 241 3.26 -14.71 -2.35
C PHE A 241 2.02 -15.31 -1.67
N LEU A 242 1.39 -14.54 -0.79
CA LEU A 242 0.08 -14.85 -0.22
C LEU A 242 -0.99 -14.06 -0.97
N PRO A 243 -1.96 -14.71 -1.65
CA PRO A 243 -3.06 -14.00 -2.29
C PRO A 243 -4.06 -13.45 -1.26
N SER A 244 -4.56 -12.23 -1.49
CA SER A 244 -5.66 -11.64 -0.71
C SER A 244 -6.72 -11.05 -1.66
N VAL A 245 -7.87 -11.74 -1.78
CA VAL A 245 -8.98 -11.31 -2.63
C VAL A 245 -10.03 -10.62 -1.77
N MET A 246 -10.20 -9.31 -1.98
CA MET A 246 -11.00 -8.46 -1.11
C MET A 246 -12.37 -8.14 -1.70
N SER A 247 -13.40 -8.18 -0.83
CA SER A 247 -14.79 -7.77 -1.14
C SER A 247 -15.19 -6.45 -0.49
N GLN A 248 -14.29 -5.85 0.28
CA GLN A 248 -14.58 -4.71 1.17
C GLN A 248 -14.77 -3.37 0.43
N TYR A 249 -15.03 -3.42 -0.88
CA TYR A 249 -15.29 -2.20 -1.64
C TYR A 249 -16.52 -1.45 -1.10
N THR A 250 -16.29 -0.19 -0.76
CA THR A 250 -17.35 0.80 -0.45
C THR A 250 -17.14 2.01 -1.38
N PRO A 251 -18.21 2.55 -1.99
CA PRO A 251 -18.09 3.67 -2.93
C PRO A 251 -17.81 4.98 -2.17
N PHE A 252 -16.53 5.27 -1.97
CA PHE A 252 -16.07 6.53 -1.40
C PHE A 252 -15.74 7.56 -2.48
N TYR A 253 -15.54 8.80 -2.07
CA TYR A 253 -15.03 9.94 -2.83
C TYR A 253 -15.86 10.18 -4.11
N LYS A 254 -15.27 9.98 -5.28
CA LYS A 254 -15.89 10.20 -6.60
C LYS A 254 -16.33 8.92 -7.29
N ALA A 255 -16.45 7.82 -6.57
CA ALA A 255 -16.80 6.52 -7.13
C ALA A 255 -18.10 6.53 -7.95
N ALA A 256 -19.10 7.28 -7.52
CA ALA A 256 -20.38 7.38 -8.21
C ALA A 256 -20.26 8.07 -9.59
N ASP A 257 -19.35 9.02 -9.73
CA ASP A 257 -19.11 9.76 -10.99
C ASP A 257 -18.48 8.87 -12.08
N HIS A 258 -17.91 7.72 -11.67
CA HIS A 258 -17.22 6.76 -12.52
C HIS A 258 -17.96 5.41 -12.64
N GLY A 259 -19.27 5.38 -12.40
CA GLY A 259 -20.10 4.19 -12.61
C GLY A 259 -19.93 3.07 -11.59
N ILE A 260 -19.12 3.28 -10.55
CA ILE A 260 -18.86 2.31 -9.46
C ILE A 260 -19.44 2.79 -8.12
N GLY A 261 -20.52 3.58 -8.13
CA GLY A 261 -21.19 4.15 -6.96
C GLY A 261 -22.03 3.16 -6.12
N ARG A 262 -21.83 1.85 -6.29
CA ARG A 262 -22.51 0.80 -5.53
C ARG A 262 -21.53 -0.21 -4.95
N ARG A 263 -21.91 -0.91 -3.91
CA ARG A 263 -21.11 -2.06 -3.42
C ARG A 263 -21.12 -3.20 -4.43
N ILE A 264 -20.09 -4.05 -4.38
CA ILE A 264 -20.06 -5.28 -5.15
C ILE A 264 -21.19 -6.22 -4.71
N THR A 265 -21.89 -6.85 -5.65
CA THR A 265 -22.93 -7.82 -5.34
C THR A 265 -22.34 -9.15 -4.88
N THR A 266 -23.14 -9.95 -4.17
CA THR A 266 -22.72 -11.31 -3.76
C THR A 266 -22.41 -12.17 -4.97
N TYR A 267 -23.17 -12.00 -6.06
CA TYR A 267 -22.98 -12.75 -7.30
C TYR A 267 -21.64 -12.41 -7.96
N GLU A 268 -21.34 -11.11 -8.12
CA GLU A 268 -20.07 -10.65 -8.70
C GLU A 268 -18.88 -11.17 -7.89
N TYR A 269 -18.89 -10.95 -6.57
CA TYR A 269 -17.79 -11.38 -5.72
C TYR A 269 -17.60 -12.90 -5.68
N ARG A 270 -18.72 -13.66 -5.66
CA ARG A 270 -18.65 -15.12 -5.71
C ARG A 270 -18.01 -15.61 -7.01
N ARG A 271 -18.28 -14.97 -8.14
CA ARG A 271 -17.62 -15.29 -9.41
C ARG A 271 -16.10 -15.10 -9.30
N VAL A 272 -15.66 -13.99 -8.70
CA VAL A 272 -14.21 -13.70 -8.52
C VAL A 272 -13.56 -14.74 -7.61
N VAL A 273 -14.18 -15.04 -6.46
CA VAL A 273 -13.65 -16.06 -5.52
C VAL A 273 -13.61 -17.45 -6.14
N ASN A 274 -14.69 -17.89 -6.79
CA ASN A 274 -14.70 -19.21 -7.44
C ASN A 274 -13.61 -19.30 -8.49
N TYR A 275 -13.42 -18.24 -9.30
CA TYR A 275 -12.39 -18.21 -10.32
C TYR A 275 -10.98 -18.28 -9.70
N ALA A 276 -10.72 -17.58 -8.58
CA ALA A 276 -9.47 -17.68 -7.84
C ALA A 276 -9.21 -19.12 -7.34
N MET A 277 -10.27 -19.78 -6.83
CA MET A 277 -10.18 -21.18 -6.37
C MET A 277 -9.90 -22.15 -7.55
N ASP A 278 -10.58 -21.98 -8.67
CA ASP A 278 -10.38 -22.79 -9.88
C ASP A 278 -8.94 -22.64 -10.43
N LEU A 279 -8.32 -21.49 -10.23
CA LEU A 279 -6.93 -21.22 -10.58
C LEU A 279 -5.91 -21.74 -9.54
N GLY A 280 -6.34 -22.29 -8.40
CA GLY A 280 -5.49 -22.80 -7.33
C GLY A 280 -4.90 -21.72 -6.43
N LEU A 281 -5.48 -20.53 -6.39
CA LEU A 281 -5.06 -19.44 -5.46
C LEU A 281 -5.77 -19.63 -4.10
N THR A 282 -5.48 -20.73 -3.39
CA THR A 282 -6.21 -21.14 -2.18
C THR A 282 -5.44 -20.83 -0.89
N ASP A 283 -4.12 -20.71 -0.94
CA ASP A 283 -3.26 -20.54 0.24
C ASP A 283 -3.13 -19.06 0.64
N GLY A 284 -4.29 -18.41 0.89
CA GLY A 284 -4.34 -16.98 1.20
C GLY A 284 -5.65 -16.54 1.82
N TYR A 285 -5.96 -15.27 1.67
CA TYR A 285 -7.11 -14.64 2.30
C TYR A 285 -8.21 -14.35 1.28
N MET A 286 -9.40 -14.91 1.54
CA MET A 286 -10.62 -14.58 0.81
C MET A 286 -11.61 -13.99 1.79
N GLN A 287 -11.84 -12.68 1.68
CA GLN A 287 -12.72 -11.99 2.62
C GLN A 287 -14.15 -12.49 2.51
N GLN A 288 -14.79 -12.66 3.67
CA GLN A 288 -16.24 -12.84 3.70
C GLN A 288 -16.93 -11.49 3.51
N LYS A 289 -18.13 -11.50 2.93
CA LYS A 289 -18.91 -10.27 2.64
C LYS A 289 -19.24 -9.42 3.88
N SER A 290 -19.24 -10.02 5.08
CA SER A 290 -19.37 -9.33 6.37
C SER A 290 -18.21 -8.38 6.67
N SER A 291 -17.09 -8.49 5.94
CA SER A 291 -15.90 -7.66 6.12
C SER A 291 -15.99 -6.26 5.49
N ALA A 292 -17.04 -5.96 4.70
CA ALA A 292 -17.23 -4.63 4.09
C ALA A 292 -17.88 -3.65 5.10
N LYS A 293 -17.10 -3.20 6.09
CA LYS A 293 -17.55 -2.22 7.09
C LYS A 293 -16.76 -0.92 6.95
N GLU A 294 -17.41 0.21 7.12
CA GLU A 294 -16.77 1.54 7.11
C GLU A 294 -15.81 1.73 8.30
N GLU A 295 -16.00 0.96 9.36
CA GLU A 295 -15.17 0.93 10.58
C GLU A 295 -13.71 0.55 10.32
N TYR A 296 -13.38 -0.04 9.15
CA TYR A 296 -12.01 -0.41 8.79
C TYR A 296 -11.15 0.77 8.29
N THR A 297 -11.79 1.91 7.98
CA THR A 297 -11.07 3.15 7.68
C THR A 297 -10.96 3.97 8.97
N PRO A 298 -9.76 4.20 9.49
CA PRO A 298 -9.60 4.98 10.71
C PRO A 298 -9.94 6.46 10.46
N SER A 299 -10.34 7.16 11.51
CA SER A 299 -10.43 8.63 11.47
C SER A 299 -9.03 9.21 11.25
N PHE A 300 -8.89 10.15 10.30
CA PHE A 300 -7.66 10.89 10.10
C PHE A 300 -7.69 12.18 10.94
N ASP A 301 -7.44 12.04 12.23
CA ASP A 301 -7.54 13.08 13.26
C ASP A 301 -6.17 13.52 13.79
N LEU A 302 -5.10 13.18 13.08
CA LEU A 302 -3.71 13.44 13.44
C LEU A 302 -3.23 12.73 14.71
N THR A 303 -3.94 11.70 15.17
CA THR A 303 -3.49 10.88 16.31
C THR A 303 -2.10 10.34 16.06
N GLY A 304 -1.18 10.53 17.03
CA GLY A 304 0.17 9.98 17.05
C GLY A 304 1.17 10.65 16.11
N VAL A 305 0.84 11.79 15.47
CA VAL A 305 1.74 12.50 14.55
C VAL A 305 1.99 13.95 14.98
#